data_e1def9b1608c33fc4dfe12856569a1bd
#
_entry.id   e1def9b1608c33fc4dfe12856569a1bd
#
_cell.length_a   1.000
_cell.length_b   1.000
_cell.length_c   1.000
_cell.angle_alpha   90.00
_cell.angle_beta   90.00
_cell.angle_gamma   90.00
#
_symmetry.space_group_name_H-M   'P 1'
#
loop_
_entity.id
_entity.type
_entity.pdbx_description
1 polymer ?
#
loop_
_entity_poly.entity_id
_entity_poly.type
_entity_poly.pdbx_seq_one_letter_code
_entity_poly.pdbx_strand_id
1 'polypeptide(L)'
;MTDKDQIQPIITAYLSGKATAEERRKLDDWVKQSPDNDRYYQEMRNIWQVMHPAFTPSEIHVFEAEKKVLANIATTRRNIARTLIIYWQRMAAVLVIPLLIICTYLFLEKDNGVYDEIEYQEVKSPHGTFSEVRLPDGTNVWLNGGSTLKYPLTFRKGERDVFLSGEGYFEVHSDKENPFIVKTGQITLRATGTAFNVEAYGSDSITAVTMVNGKIDVAFGNSSPVAMVPGERASFNNLTKQCLIAKTDPYKWYAWKDGLMIFRDDPLSYVFKRLGLTFNVNIELKDPSLANAPYRATFEYESLDEILRLLEMSAPLHFKQNKRVKDRNNAYEKQTIEVYKRKSDFK
;
A
#
# COMPACT_ATOMS: atom_id res chain seq x y z
N MET A 1 -55.14 -79.37 -68.96
CA MET A 1 -53.95 -78.43 -68.88
C MET A 1 -54.49 -77.08 -68.71
N THR A 2 -54.12 -76.39 -67.61
CA THR A 2 -54.58 -75.06 -67.37
C THR A 2 -53.77 -74.07 -68.23
N ASP A 3 -54.35 -72.99 -68.63
CA ASP A 3 -53.73 -71.91 -69.43
C ASP A 3 -52.35 -71.48 -68.86
N LYS A 4 -52.19 -71.51 -67.54
CA LYS A 4 -50.92 -71.22 -66.79
C LYS A 4 -49.83 -72.26 -67.07
N ASP A 5 -50.18 -73.57 -67.34
CA ASP A 5 -49.17 -74.60 -67.62
C ASP A 5 -48.51 -74.37 -68.99
N GLN A 6 -49.22 -73.82 -69.94
CA GLN A 6 -48.72 -73.51 -71.31
C GLN A 6 -47.86 -72.29 -71.38
N ILE A 7 -48.09 -71.25 -70.51
CA ILE A 7 -47.36 -70.02 -70.53
C ILE A 7 -46.07 -70.01 -69.69
N GLN A 8 -45.99 -70.93 -68.67
CA GLN A 8 -44.84 -71.05 -67.77
C GLN A 8 -43.48 -71.21 -68.47
N PRO A 9 -43.38 -72.13 -69.52
CA PRO A 9 -42.15 -72.32 -70.30
C PRO A 9 -41.76 -71.01 -71.02
N ILE A 10 -42.73 -70.23 -71.54
CA ILE A 10 -42.50 -68.98 -72.24
C ILE A 10 -42.00 -67.90 -71.28
N ILE A 11 -42.55 -67.84 -70.07
CA ILE A 11 -42.06 -66.90 -69.02
C ILE A 11 -40.60 -67.22 -68.65
N THR A 12 -40.29 -68.53 -68.50
CA THR A 12 -38.91 -69.03 -68.17
C THR A 12 -37.93 -68.66 -69.30
N ALA A 13 -38.34 -68.92 -70.56
CA ALA A 13 -37.55 -68.58 -71.74
C ALA A 13 -37.32 -67.05 -71.84
N TYR A 14 -38.31 -66.23 -71.50
CA TYR A 14 -38.24 -64.75 -71.50
C TYR A 14 -37.28 -64.29 -70.41
N LEU A 15 -37.42 -64.77 -69.18
CA LEU A 15 -36.58 -64.36 -68.03
C LEU A 15 -35.14 -64.83 -68.18
N SER A 16 -34.88 -65.91 -68.86
CA SER A 16 -33.56 -66.45 -69.24
C SER A 16 -32.93 -65.75 -70.45
N GLY A 17 -33.66 -64.84 -71.13
CA GLY A 17 -33.21 -64.17 -72.33
C GLY A 17 -33.22 -64.95 -73.60
N LYS A 18 -33.83 -66.20 -73.61
CA LYS A 18 -33.84 -67.15 -74.71
C LYS A 18 -35.16 -67.16 -75.48
N ALA A 19 -36.14 -66.29 -75.15
CA ALA A 19 -37.44 -66.25 -75.82
C ALA A 19 -37.34 -65.68 -77.22
N THR A 20 -38.01 -66.34 -78.18
CA THR A 20 -38.18 -65.92 -79.58
C THR A 20 -39.09 -64.64 -79.64
N ALA A 21 -39.07 -63.98 -80.77
CA ALA A 21 -39.95 -62.76 -80.99
C ALA A 21 -41.44 -63.09 -80.93
N GLU A 22 -41.81 -64.29 -81.36
CA GLU A 22 -43.20 -64.78 -81.31
C GLU A 22 -43.61 -65.12 -79.86
N GLU A 23 -42.74 -65.75 -79.05
CA GLU A 23 -43.01 -66.09 -77.67
C GLU A 23 -43.09 -64.83 -76.82
N ARG A 24 -42.31 -63.81 -77.09
CA ARG A 24 -42.39 -62.51 -76.40
C ARG A 24 -43.76 -61.82 -76.68
N ARG A 25 -44.26 -61.83 -77.93
CA ARG A 25 -45.57 -61.28 -78.23
C ARG A 25 -46.69 -62.07 -77.52
N LYS A 26 -46.63 -63.43 -77.52
CA LYS A 26 -47.59 -64.30 -76.84
C LYS A 26 -47.60 -64.01 -75.31
N LEU A 27 -46.46 -63.74 -74.72
CA LEU A 27 -46.36 -63.45 -73.31
C LEU A 27 -46.94 -62.06 -73.02
N ASP A 28 -46.61 -61.05 -73.84
CA ASP A 28 -47.15 -59.63 -73.68
C ASP A 28 -48.67 -59.60 -73.83
N ASP A 29 -49.23 -60.34 -74.84
CA ASP A 29 -50.66 -60.43 -75.05
C ASP A 29 -51.37 -61.18 -73.91
N TRP A 30 -50.75 -62.23 -73.37
CA TRP A 30 -51.29 -63.00 -72.24
C TRP A 30 -51.27 -62.23 -70.93
N VAL A 31 -50.20 -61.44 -70.64
CA VAL A 31 -50.12 -60.57 -69.47
C VAL A 31 -51.19 -59.48 -69.51
N LYS A 32 -51.48 -58.94 -70.69
CA LYS A 32 -52.51 -57.82 -70.88
C LYS A 32 -53.94 -58.38 -70.79
N GLN A 33 -54.19 -59.66 -70.92
CA GLN A 33 -55.54 -60.20 -70.92
C GLN A 33 -56.26 -60.20 -69.59
N SER A 34 -55.47 -60.24 -68.45
CA SER A 34 -56.04 -60.27 -67.11
C SER A 34 -55.07 -59.73 -66.07
N PRO A 35 -55.52 -59.02 -65.04
CA PRO A 35 -54.73 -58.60 -63.92
C PRO A 35 -54.11 -59.76 -63.14
N ASP A 36 -54.77 -60.93 -63.16
CA ASP A 36 -54.26 -62.17 -62.52
C ASP A 36 -53.09 -62.74 -63.28
N ASN A 37 -53.04 -62.63 -64.61
CA ASN A 37 -51.94 -63.04 -65.46
C ASN A 37 -50.67 -62.15 -65.19
N ASP A 38 -50.88 -60.84 -65.09
CA ASP A 38 -49.79 -59.93 -64.73
C ASP A 38 -49.23 -60.24 -63.32
N ARG A 39 -50.10 -60.48 -62.34
CA ARG A 39 -49.66 -60.88 -60.99
C ARG A 39 -48.84 -62.18 -61.03
N TYR A 40 -49.30 -63.18 -61.76
CA TYR A 40 -48.55 -64.45 -61.90
C TYR A 40 -47.20 -64.22 -62.60
N TYR A 41 -47.13 -63.39 -63.63
CA TYR A 41 -45.88 -63.09 -64.29
C TYR A 41 -44.92 -62.34 -63.32
N GLN A 42 -45.38 -61.38 -62.51
CA GLN A 42 -44.58 -60.68 -61.55
C GLN A 42 -44.05 -61.63 -60.45
N GLU A 43 -44.87 -62.55 -59.97
CA GLU A 43 -44.45 -63.58 -59.01
C GLU A 43 -43.33 -64.44 -59.58
N MET A 44 -43.48 -64.89 -60.78
CA MET A 44 -42.46 -65.71 -61.46
C MET A 44 -41.16 -64.93 -61.70
N ARG A 45 -41.26 -63.67 -62.05
CA ARG A 45 -40.13 -62.80 -62.22
C ARG A 45 -39.39 -62.54 -60.88
N ASN A 46 -40.12 -62.37 -59.81
CA ASN A 46 -39.50 -62.22 -58.48
C ASN A 46 -38.79 -63.47 -58.01
N ILE A 47 -39.42 -64.67 -58.22
CA ILE A 47 -38.77 -65.93 -57.93
C ILE A 47 -37.51 -66.12 -58.76
N TRP A 48 -37.55 -65.74 -60.04
CA TRP A 48 -36.39 -65.83 -60.92
C TRP A 48 -35.23 -64.96 -60.47
N GLN A 49 -35.55 -63.69 -60.08
CA GLN A 49 -34.54 -62.73 -59.55
C GLN A 49 -33.92 -63.23 -58.25
N VAL A 50 -34.68 -63.85 -57.35
CA VAL A 50 -34.11 -64.45 -56.09
C VAL A 50 -33.22 -65.64 -56.41
N MET A 51 -33.59 -66.48 -57.41
CA MET A 51 -32.78 -67.65 -57.78
C MET A 51 -31.55 -67.31 -58.62
N HIS A 52 -31.61 -66.18 -59.35
CA HIS A 52 -30.54 -65.74 -60.23
C HIS A 52 -30.18 -64.27 -59.86
N PRO A 53 -29.62 -64.01 -58.67
CA PRO A 53 -29.23 -62.67 -58.30
C PRO A 53 -28.16 -62.09 -59.25
N ALA A 54 -28.32 -60.83 -59.65
CA ALA A 54 -27.42 -60.15 -60.59
C ALA A 54 -25.96 -60.11 -60.09
N PHE A 55 -25.76 -60.33 -58.79
CA PHE A 55 -24.43 -60.36 -58.15
C PHE A 55 -24.37 -61.54 -57.15
N THR A 56 -23.28 -62.30 -57.18
CA THR A 56 -22.96 -63.27 -56.14
C THR A 56 -22.32 -62.57 -54.96
N PRO A 57 -22.58 -62.97 -53.70
CA PRO A 57 -22.00 -62.33 -52.53
C PRO A 57 -20.46 -62.33 -52.56
N SER A 58 -19.79 -63.20 -53.31
CA SER A 58 -18.34 -63.29 -53.47
C SER A 58 -17.74 -62.18 -54.39
N GLU A 59 -18.56 -61.49 -55.19
CA GLU A 59 -18.11 -60.42 -56.11
C GLU A 59 -18.18 -59.06 -55.48
N ILE A 60 -18.75 -58.93 -54.27
CA ILE A 60 -18.82 -57.63 -53.56
C ILE A 60 -17.59 -57.57 -52.62
N HIS A 61 -16.59 -56.83 -53.03
CA HIS A 61 -15.42 -56.48 -52.19
C HIS A 61 -15.81 -55.54 -51.07
N VAL A 62 -16.66 -55.96 -50.14
CA VAL A 62 -17.14 -55.19 -49.01
C VAL A 62 -16.00 -54.61 -48.20
N PHE A 63 -14.93 -55.38 -48.01
CA PHE A 63 -13.75 -54.99 -47.22
C PHE A 63 -12.97 -53.84 -47.83
N GLU A 64 -12.88 -53.80 -49.16
CA GLU A 64 -12.25 -52.67 -49.88
C GLU A 64 -13.09 -51.37 -49.84
N ALA A 65 -14.41 -51.51 -49.94
CA ALA A 65 -15.32 -50.40 -49.85
C ALA A 65 -15.36 -49.80 -48.42
N GLU A 66 -15.43 -50.66 -47.40
CA GLU A 66 -15.35 -50.27 -46.00
C GLU A 66 -14.03 -49.56 -45.69
N LYS A 67 -12.90 -50.09 -46.12
CA LYS A 67 -11.58 -49.48 -45.95
C LYS A 67 -11.48 -48.08 -46.59
N LYS A 68 -12.05 -47.89 -47.78
CA LYS A 68 -12.12 -46.58 -48.46
C LYS A 68 -12.99 -45.57 -47.70
N VAL A 69 -14.12 -45.99 -47.17
CA VAL A 69 -15.04 -45.15 -46.40
C VAL A 69 -14.38 -44.74 -45.08
N LEU A 70 -13.81 -45.70 -44.33
CA LEU A 70 -13.13 -45.43 -43.10
C LEU A 70 -11.90 -44.52 -43.28
N ALA A 71 -11.13 -44.70 -44.35
CA ALA A 71 -10.00 -43.83 -44.70
C ALA A 71 -10.47 -42.40 -44.99
N ASN A 72 -11.56 -42.24 -45.70
CA ASN A 72 -12.15 -40.88 -45.98
C ASN A 72 -12.67 -40.20 -44.73
N ILE A 73 -13.33 -40.97 -43.84
CA ILE A 73 -13.80 -40.42 -42.55
C ILE A 73 -12.62 -39.99 -41.68
N ALA A 74 -11.56 -40.79 -41.62
CA ALA A 74 -10.35 -40.48 -40.84
C ALA A 74 -9.64 -39.25 -41.36
N THR A 75 -9.51 -39.07 -42.68
CA THR A 75 -8.87 -37.91 -43.29
C THR A 75 -9.70 -36.63 -43.10
N THR A 76 -11.02 -36.70 -43.22
CA THR A 76 -11.94 -35.58 -43.02
C THR A 76 -11.88 -35.10 -41.55
N ARG A 77 -11.89 -36.03 -40.60
CA ARG A 77 -11.81 -35.71 -39.17
C ARG A 77 -10.48 -35.04 -38.81
N ARG A 78 -9.37 -35.50 -39.41
CA ARG A 78 -8.04 -34.93 -39.17
C ARG A 78 -7.91 -33.52 -39.74
N ASN A 79 -8.55 -33.23 -40.86
CA ASN A 79 -8.52 -31.90 -41.47
C ASN A 79 -9.35 -30.88 -40.65
N ILE A 80 -10.52 -31.29 -40.16
CA ILE A 80 -11.37 -30.43 -39.29
C ILE A 80 -10.61 -30.10 -37.99
N ALA A 81 -9.99 -31.11 -37.37
CA ALA A 81 -9.20 -30.87 -36.13
C ALA A 81 -8.03 -29.93 -36.37
N ARG A 82 -7.30 -30.07 -37.47
CA ARG A 82 -6.22 -29.12 -37.84
C ARG A 82 -6.73 -27.73 -38.09
N THR A 83 -7.82 -27.56 -38.79
CA THR A 83 -8.44 -26.27 -39.07
C THR A 83 -8.91 -25.60 -37.77
N LEU A 84 -9.54 -26.34 -36.88
CA LEU A 84 -9.97 -25.85 -35.57
C LEU A 84 -8.74 -25.39 -34.73
N ILE A 85 -7.66 -26.18 -34.70
CA ILE A 85 -6.44 -25.79 -33.97
C ILE A 85 -5.83 -24.50 -34.52
N ILE A 86 -5.79 -24.33 -35.84
CA ILE A 86 -5.28 -23.10 -36.49
C ILE A 86 -6.17 -21.90 -36.15
N TYR A 87 -7.49 -22.06 -36.15
CA TYR A 87 -8.43 -21.01 -35.73
C TYR A 87 -8.23 -20.66 -34.25
N TRP A 88 -8.11 -21.66 -33.37
CA TRP A 88 -7.82 -21.46 -31.96
C TRP A 88 -6.48 -20.74 -31.71
N GLN A 89 -5.43 -21.12 -32.43
CA GLN A 89 -4.14 -20.43 -32.34
C GLN A 89 -4.22 -18.96 -32.80
N ARG A 90 -4.95 -18.69 -33.88
CA ARG A 90 -5.16 -17.32 -34.37
C ARG A 90 -5.99 -16.49 -33.38
N MET A 91 -7.05 -17.04 -32.84
CA MET A 91 -7.84 -16.38 -31.80
C MET A 91 -7.05 -16.15 -30.54
N ALA A 92 -6.24 -17.13 -30.13
CA ALA A 92 -5.35 -16.97 -28.97
C ALA A 92 -4.33 -15.83 -29.20
N ALA A 93 -3.71 -15.74 -30.37
CA ALA A 93 -2.77 -14.68 -30.71
C ALA A 93 -3.43 -13.29 -30.66
N VAL A 94 -4.65 -13.16 -31.17
CA VAL A 94 -5.42 -11.90 -31.16
C VAL A 94 -5.79 -11.46 -29.74
N LEU A 95 -6.01 -12.40 -28.82
CA LEU A 95 -6.35 -12.10 -27.42
C LEU A 95 -5.10 -11.95 -26.53
N VAL A 96 -4.08 -12.80 -26.73
CA VAL A 96 -2.89 -12.83 -25.87
C VAL A 96 -1.99 -11.61 -26.11
N ILE A 97 -1.84 -11.14 -27.35
CA ILE A 97 -1.00 -9.97 -27.64
C ILE A 97 -1.53 -8.70 -26.97
N PRO A 98 -2.81 -8.30 -27.14
CA PRO A 98 -3.33 -7.13 -26.43
C PRO A 98 -3.35 -7.33 -24.91
N LEU A 99 -3.61 -8.55 -24.41
CA LEU A 99 -3.53 -8.85 -22.98
C LEU A 99 -2.11 -8.65 -22.44
N LEU A 100 -1.09 -9.13 -23.16
CA LEU A 100 0.32 -8.88 -22.80
C LEU A 100 0.67 -7.40 -22.84
N ILE A 101 0.18 -6.67 -23.83
CA ILE A 101 0.39 -5.21 -23.91
C ILE A 101 -0.26 -4.52 -22.72
N ILE A 102 -1.50 -4.88 -22.39
CA ILE A 102 -2.22 -4.33 -21.23
C ILE A 102 -1.50 -4.71 -19.92
N CYS A 103 -1.10 -5.97 -19.75
CA CYS A 103 -0.34 -6.41 -18.57
C CYS A 103 1.01 -5.68 -18.45
N THR A 104 1.72 -5.53 -19.56
CA THR A 104 2.99 -4.78 -19.60
C THR A 104 2.75 -3.31 -19.29
N TYR A 105 1.73 -2.70 -19.86
CA TYR A 105 1.33 -1.31 -19.58
C TYR A 105 0.98 -1.13 -18.10
N LEU A 106 0.13 -1.98 -17.51
CA LEU A 106 -0.23 -1.94 -16.10
C LEU A 106 0.97 -2.23 -15.17
N PHE A 107 1.89 -3.09 -15.60
CA PHE A 107 3.11 -3.37 -14.85
C PHE A 107 4.08 -2.18 -14.85
N LEU A 108 4.25 -1.52 -16.00
CA LEU A 108 5.05 -0.29 -16.12
C LEU A 108 4.38 0.91 -15.44
N GLU A 109 3.06 1.00 -15.45
CA GLU A 109 2.31 2.06 -14.77
C GLU A 109 2.35 1.91 -13.24
N LYS A 110 2.50 0.69 -12.74
CA LYS A 110 2.67 0.43 -11.30
C LYS A 110 4.00 0.98 -10.75
N ASP A 111 5.04 1.12 -11.59
CA ASP A 111 6.30 1.78 -11.22
C ASP A 111 6.25 3.32 -11.41
N ASN A 112 5.32 3.82 -12.22
CA ASN A 112 5.03 5.25 -12.30
C ASN A 112 4.07 5.61 -11.16
N GLY A 113 4.62 5.61 -9.93
CA GLY A 113 3.95 5.91 -8.68
C GLY A 113 2.57 6.57 -8.83
N VAL A 114 1.53 5.83 -8.56
CA VAL A 114 0.41 6.43 -7.85
C VAL A 114 1.11 7.16 -6.71
N TYR A 115 1.13 8.49 -6.76
CA TYR A 115 1.45 9.30 -5.60
C TYR A 115 0.36 8.95 -4.59
N ASP A 116 0.56 7.84 -3.88
CA ASP A 116 -0.20 7.56 -2.68
C ASP A 116 -0.02 8.81 -1.85
N GLU A 117 -1.09 9.56 -1.71
CA GLU A 117 -1.13 10.74 -0.88
C GLU A 117 -0.61 10.28 0.48
N ILE A 118 0.59 10.80 0.86
CA ILE A 118 1.23 10.34 2.10
C ILE A 118 0.30 10.76 3.23
N GLU A 119 -0.36 9.80 3.81
CA GLU A 119 -1.21 10.03 4.96
C GLU A 119 -0.33 10.29 6.17
N TYR A 120 -0.49 11.47 6.77
CA TYR A 120 0.25 11.89 7.95
C TYR A 120 -0.60 11.75 9.20
N GLN A 121 0.03 11.25 10.25
CA GLN A 121 -0.49 11.29 11.59
C GLN A 121 0.13 12.45 12.35
N GLU A 122 -0.65 13.13 13.19
CA GLU A 122 -0.21 14.22 14.06
C GLU A 122 -0.47 13.85 15.52
N VAL A 123 0.59 13.88 16.35
CA VAL A 123 0.52 13.64 17.78
C VAL A 123 0.87 14.94 18.50
N LYS A 124 -0.01 15.35 19.43
CA LYS A 124 0.17 16.54 20.27
C LYS A 124 0.32 16.14 21.73
N SER A 125 1.34 16.68 22.37
CA SER A 125 1.51 16.57 23.82
C SER A 125 0.87 17.79 24.51
N PRO A 126 -0.12 17.59 25.38
CA PRO A 126 -0.69 18.71 26.14
C PRO A 126 0.36 19.37 27.04
N HIS A 127 0.15 20.65 27.38
CA HIS A 127 1.01 21.31 28.36
C HIS A 127 0.89 20.65 29.74
N GLY A 128 1.98 20.63 30.50
CA GLY A 128 2.04 20.05 31.84
C GLY A 128 2.25 18.55 31.89
N THR A 129 2.44 17.92 30.73
CA THR A 129 2.70 16.49 30.60
C THR A 129 3.65 16.22 29.44
N PHE A 130 4.10 14.99 29.29
CA PHE A 130 4.79 14.52 28.09
C PHE A 130 4.02 13.36 27.48
N SER A 131 4.24 13.09 26.21
CA SER A 131 3.65 11.98 25.47
C SER A 131 4.75 11.14 24.85
N GLU A 132 4.62 9.81 24.95
CA GLU A 132 5.49 8.86 24.27
C GLU A 132 4.79 8.29 23.06
N VAL A 133 5.52 8.19 21.95
CA VAL A 133 5.01 7.60 20.70
C VAL A 133 6.08 6.72 20.06
N ARG A 134 5.67 5.52 19.63
CA ARG A 134 6.50 4.64 18.83
C ARG A 134 6.13 4.76 17.38
N LEU A 135 7.10 5.13 16.54
CA LEU A 135 6.93 5.32 15.11
C LEU A 135 6.92 4.00 14.34
N PRO A 136 6.44 3.97 13.08
CA PRO A 136 6.35 2.76 12.26
C PRO A 136 7.70 2.07 12.01
N ASP A 137 8.83 2.81 12.04
CA ASP A 137 10.18 2.27 11.87
C ASP A 137 10.78 1.70 13.18
N GLY A 138 10.03 1.76 14.30
CA GLY A 138 10.49 1.35 15.63
C GLY A 138 11.22 2.44 16.41
N THR A 139 11.35 3.66 15.88
CA THR A 139 11.90 4.81 16.61
C THR A 139 10.97 5.19 17.76
N ASN A 140 11.52 5.41 18.95
CA ASN A 140 10.77 5.94 20.09
C ASN A 140 10.97 7.45 20.19
N VAL A 141 9.88 8.18 20.42
CA VAL A 141 9.87 9.63 20.56
C VAL A 141 9.09 10.03 21.80
N TRP A 142 9.70 10.84 22.65
CA TRP A 142 9.02 11.53 23.75
C TRP A 142 8.80 12.97 23.33
N LEU A 143 7.61 13.49 23.50
CA LEU A 143 7.21 14.88 23.20
C LEU A 143 6.94 15.61 24.50
N ASN A 144 7.68 16.69 24.75
CA ASN A 144 7.44 17.54 25.90
C ASN A 144 6.13 18.35 25.76
N GLY A 145 5.64 18.93 26.85
CA GLY A 145 4.39 19.70 26.87
C GLY A 145 4.35 20.81 25.81
N GLY A 146 3.19 20.91 25.13
CA GLY A 146 2.97 21.87 24.06
C GLY A 146 3.65 21.54 22.72
N SER A 147 4.16 20.32 22.55
CA SER A 147 4.85 19.87 21.34
C SER A 147 3.93 19.11 20.40
N THR A 148 4.25 19.14 19.12
CA THR A 148 3.53 18.44 18.06
C THR A 148 4.53 17.74 17.17
N LEU A 149 4.27 16.44 16.89
CA LEU A 149 5.00 15.63 15.94
C LEU A 149 4.07 15.20 14.82
N LYS A 150 4.46 15.47 13.58
CA LYS A 150 3.77 15.00 12.39
C LYS A 150 4.67 14.02 11.63
N TYR A 151 4.16 12.82 11.33
CA TYR A 151 4.90 11.75 10.66
C TYR A 151 3.98 10.94 9.75
N PRO A 152 4.49 10.30 8.68
CA PRO A 152 3.68 9.47 7.79
C PRO A 152 3.30 8.15 8.47
N LEU A 153 2.10 7.62 8.17
CA LEU A 153 1.66 6.30 8.67
C LEU A 153 2.60 5.17 8.23
N THR A 154 3.27 5.34 7.09
CA THR A 154 4.26 4.40 6.57
C THR A 154 5.42 5.19 5.98
N PHE A 155 6.64 4.88 6.39
CA PHE A 155 7.84 5.46 5.79
C PHE A 155 8.10 4.83 4.42
N ARG A 156 8.37 5.68 3.42
CA ARG A 156 8.81 5.23 2.10
C ARG A 156 10.28 4.80 2.16
N LYS A 157 10.67 3.93 1.25
CA LYS A 157 12.06 3.52 1.12
C LYS A 157 12.95 4.73 0.82
N GLY A 158 13.95 4.96 1.66
CA GLY A 158 14.86 6.10 1.55
C GLY A 158 14.42 7.37 2.27
N GLU A 159 13.18 7.45 2.79
CA GLU A 159 12.64 8.66 3.42
C GLU A 159 11.96 8.35 4.75
N ARG A 160 12.59 8.72 5.86
CA ARG A 160 12.02 8.67 7.22
C ARG A 160 11.85 10.08 7.78
N ASP A 161 11.04 10.89 7.09
CA ASP A 161 10.86 12.30 7.41
C ASP A 161 9.77 12.49 8.46
N VAL A 162 10.08 13.28 9.49
CA VAL A 162 9.13 13.73 10.50
C VAL A 162 9.25 15.25 10.72
N PHE A 163 8.17 15.86 11.17
CA PHE A 163 8.09 17.31 11.43
C PHE A 163 7.81 17.54 12.91
N LEU A 164 8.70 18.27 13.55
CA LEU A 164 8.60 18.64 14.97
C LEU A 164 8.33 20.12 15.14
N SER A 165 7.36 20.44 15.99
CA SER A 165 7.18 21.79 16.57
C SER A 165 7.13 21.64 18.09
N GLY A 166 8.03 22.28 18.82
CA GLY A 166 8.18 22.11 20.25
C GLY A 166 9.44 21.33 20.62
N GLU A 167 9.39 20.53 21.67
CA GLU A 167 10.53 19.76 22.17
C GLU A 167 10.27 18.26 22.10
N GLY A 168 11.23 17.52 21.54
CA GLY A 168 11.19 16.08 21.42
C GLY A 168 12.53 15.41 21.67
N TYR A 169 12.51 14.31 22.42
CA TYR A 169 13.62 13.41 22.57
C TYR A 169 13.40 12.18 21.67
N PHE A 170 14.42 11.81 20.91
CA PHE A 170 14.36 10.76 19.89
C PHE A 170 15.37 9.66 20.22
N GLU A 171 14.92 8.42 20.20
CA GLU A 171 15.76 7.21 20.15
C GLU A 171 15.51 6.56 18.80
N VAL A 172 16.33 6.94 17.81
CA VAL A 172 16.15 6.54 16.42
C VAL A 172 16.60 5.11 16.20
N HIS A 173 15.71 4.30 15.60
CA HIS A 173 16.05 2.96 15.14
C HIS A 173 17.19 2.99 14.11
N SER A 174 18.19 2.11 14.28
CA SER A 174 19.39 2.11 13.46
C SER A 174 19.10 1.58 12.04
N ASP A 175 19.23 2.44 11.04
CA ASP A 175 19.18 2.11 9.63
C ASP A 175 20.04 3.11 8.84
N LYS A 176 21.18 2.62 8.33
CA LYS A 176 22.15 3.45 7.61
C LYS A 176 21.74 3.72 6.17
N GLU A 177 20.93 2.84 5.57
CA GLU A 177 20.48 2.97 4.18
C GLU A 177 19.34 3.98 4.06
N ASN A 178 18.48 4.06 5.09
CA ASN A 178 17.33 4.95 5.13
C ASN A 178 17.48 5.91 6.34
N PRO A 179 18.12 7.07 6.18
CA PRO A 179 18.32 8.01 7.28
C PRO A 179 16.98 8.58 7.79
N PHE A 180 16.92 8.82 9.11
CA PHE A 180 15.80 9.47 9.77
C PHE A 180 16.00 10.97 9.75
N ILE A 181 15.02 11.72 9.26
CA ILE A 181 15.11 13.17 9.07
C ILE A 181 14.09 13.87 9.97
N VAL A 182 14.59 14.67 10.91
CA VAL A 182 13.72 15.58 11.69
C VAL A 182 13.77 16.97 11.09
N LYS A 183 12.62 17.46 10.66
CA LYS A 183 12.46 18.82 10.15
C LYS A 183 11.75 19.68 11.18
N THR A 184 12.37 20.81 11.51
CA THR A 184 11.76 21.92 12.28
C THR A 184 11.72 23.16 11.41
N GLY A 185 11.14 24.26 11.89
CA GLY A 185 11.04 25.47 11.07
C GLY A 185 12.38 26.00 10.52
N GLN A 186 13.50 25.79 11.23
CA GLN A 186 14.82 26.36 10.87
C GLN A 186 15.94 25.30 10.77
N ILE A 187 15.69 24.08 11.25
CA ILE A 187 16.73 23.06 11.37
C ILE A 187 16.25 21.77 10.71
N THR A 188 17.16 21.14 9.97
CA THR A 188 17.00 19.78 9.48
C THR A 188 18.10 18.90 10.08
N LEU A 189 17.69 17.81 10.73
CA LEU A 189 18.60 16.85 11.34
C LEU A 189 18.55 15.54 10.55
N ARG A 190 19.71 14.92 10.37
CA ARG A 190 19.84 13.60 9.75
C ARG A 190 20.48 12.62 10.72
N ALA A 191 19.77 11.54 11.04
CA ALA A 191 20.15 10.53 12.00
C ALA A 191 20.11 9.12 11.36
N THR A 192 21.02 8.22 11.80
CA THR A 192 21.08 6.83 11.27
C THR A 192 21.08 5.77 12.38
N GLY A 193 20.67 6.13 13.60
CA GLY A 193 20.69 5.27 14.78
C GLY A 193 21.33 6.00 15.95
N THR A 194 20.62 6.97 16.53
CA THR A 194 21.14 7.96 17.45
C THR A 194 20.10 8.34 18.49
N ALA A 195 20.56 8.84 19.63
CA ALA A 195 19.69 9.46 20.63
C ALA A 195 20.05 10.95 20.77
N PHE A 196 19.03 11.82 20.70
CA PHE A 196 19.19 13.28 20.77
C PHE A 196 17.91 13.98 21.22
N ASN A 197 18.04 15.17 21.76
CA ASN A 197 16.94 16.07 22.10
C ASN A 197 16.90 17.28 21.15
N VAL A 198 15.73 17.67 20.72
CA VAL A 198 15.47 18.84 19.86
C VAL A 198 14.51 19.75 20.58
N GLU A 199 14.86 21.04 20.70
CA GLU A 199 14.06 22.10 21.29
C GLU A 199 13.80 23.16 20.21
N ALA A 200 12.58 23.21 19.69
CA ALA A 200 12.19 24.02 18.52
C ALA A 200 10.77 24.60 18.70
N TYR A 201 10.51 25.27 19.81
CA TYR A 201 9.26 25.99 20.01
C TYR A 201 9.19 27.23 19.10
N GLY A 202 8.08 27.39 18.39
CA GLY A 202 7.90 28.50 17.46
C GLY A 202 7.93 29.89 18.13
N SER A 203 7.62 30.02 19.44
CA SER A 203 7.73 31.19 20.26
C SER A 203 9.17 31.59 20.60
N ASP A 204 10.12 30.65 20.42
CA ASP A 204 11.48 30.83 20.90
C ASP A 204 12.40 31.43 19.85
N SER A 205 13.25 32.36 20.29
CA SER A 205 14.32 32.89 19.44
C SER A 205 15.47 31.93 19.23
N ILE A 206 15.54 30.83 19.99
CA ILE A 206 16.58 29.79 19.92
C ILE A 206 15.98 28.43 19.66
N THR A 207 16.48 27.76 18.64
CA THR A 207 16.29 26.33 18.39
C THR A 207 17.56 25.61 18.80
N ALA A 208 17.43 24.50 19.53
CA ALA A 208 18.62 23.80 20.03
C ALA A 208 18.52 22.30 19.80
N VAL A 209 19.70 21.68 19.62
CA VAL A 209 19.86 20.24 19.46
C VAL A 209 20.92 19.78 20.45
N THR A 210 20.60 18.77 21.25
CA THR A 210 21.55 18.16 22.20
C THR A 210 21.82 16.72 21.81
N MET A 211 23.07 16.37 21.59
CA MET A 211 23.48 15.04 21.18
C MET A 211 23.76 14.16 22.40
N VAL A 212 23.08 12.99 22.45
CA VAL A 212 23.16 12.05 23.58
C VAL A 212 23.99 10.83 23.20
N ASN A 213 23.69 10.18 22.09
CA ASN A 213 24.41 8.97 21.66
C ASN A 213 24.45 8.86 20.13
N GLY A 214 25.57 8.40 19.56
CA GLY A 214 25.78 8.23 18.14
C GLY A 214 26.32 9.46 17.44
N LYS A 215 25.86 9.76 16.22
CA LYS A 215 26.27 10.89 15.40
C LYS A 215 25.11 11.41 14.57
N ILE A 216 24.90 12.70 14.53
CA ILE A 216 23.92 13.37 13.68
C ILE A 216 24.57 14.45 12.82
N ASP A 217 23.99 14.71 11.66
CA ASP A 217 24.30 15.86 10.85
C ASP A 217 23.16 16.90 10.97
N VAL A 218 23.49 18.12 11.33
CA VAL A 218 22.52 19.20 11.55
C VAL A 218 22.76 20.32 10.55
N ALA A 219 21.75 20.63 9.74
CA ALA A 219 21.75 21.78 8.84
C ALA A 219 20.88 22.90 9.42
N PHE A 220 21.39 24.11 9.45
CA PHE A 220 20.71 25.31 9.92
C PHE A 220 20.33 26.18 8.71
N GLY A 221 19.03 26.27 8.40
CA GLY A 221 18.56 26.95 7.19
C GLY A 221 19.17 26.30 5.94
N ASN A 222 19.87 27.10 5.13
CA ASN A 222 20.53 26.66 3.90
C ASN A 222 22.04 26.41 4.09
N SER A 223 22.53 26.29 5.33
CA SER A 223 23.95 26.06 5.59
C SER A 223 24.35 24.61 5.33
N SER A 224 25.66 24.37 5.12
CA SER A 224 26.20 23.03 5.07
C SER A 224 25.97 22.31 6.41
N PRO A 225 25.64 21.00 6.38
CA PRO A 225 25.44 20.22 7.59
C PRO A 225 26.69 20.21 8.47
N VAL A 226 26.49 20.32 9.78
CA VAL A 226 27.54 20.20 10.80
C VAL A 226 27.31 18.89 11.54
N ALA A 227 28.36 18.09 11.64
CA ALA A 227 28.34 16.85 12.40
C ALA A 227 28.45 17.14 13.90
N MET A 228 27.56 16.53 14.70
CA MET A 228 27.59 16.62 16.16
C MET A 228 27.89 15.25 16.79
N VAL A 229 28.61 15.29 17.89
CA VAL A 229 28.99 14.11 18.70
C VAL A 229 28.37 14.16 20.10
N PRO A 230 28.31 13.03 20.82
CA PRO A 230 27.74 13.00 22.17
C PRO A 230 28.35 14.03 23.11
N GLY A 231 27.50 14.65 23.93
CA GLY A 231 27.91 15.71 24.86
C GLY A 231 27.97 17.11 24.25
N GLU A 232 27.58 17.29 22.99
CA GLU A 232 27.48 18.60 22.34
C GLU A 232 26.03 19.08 22.30
N ARG A 233 25.87 20.40 22.45
CA ARG A 233 24.63 21.15 22.23
C ARG A 233 24.87 22.26 21.24
N ALA A 234 24.14 22.23 20.13
CA ALA A 234 24.06 23.32 19.16
C ALA A 234 22.86 24.20 19.52
N SER A 235 23.07 25.50 19.62
CA SER A 235 22.07 26.53 19.86
C SER A 235 22.04 27.48 18.69
N PHE A 236 20.96 27.45 17.91
CA PHE A 236 20.77 28.30 16.74
C PHE A 236 19.83 29.46 17.07
N ASN A 237 20.30 30.68 16.89
CA ASN A 237 19.48 31.88 17.05
C ASN A 237 18.66 32.11 15.76
N ASN A 238 17.35 31.99 15.86
CA ASN A 238 16.42 32.11 14.75
C ASN A 238 16.39 33.50 14.11
N LEU A 239 16.79 34.55 14.86
CA LEU A 239 16.82 35.92 14.40
C LEU A 239 18.17 36.30 13.75
N THR A 240 19.28 36.06 14.47
CA THR A 240 20.63 36.41 13.98
C THR A 240 21.23 35.35 13.04
N LYS A 241 20.61 34.16 12.94
CA LYS A 241 21.08 33.01 12.14
C LYS A 241 22.45 32.49 12.58
N GLN A 242 22.89 32.82 13.78
CA GLN A 242 24.14 32.35 14.34
C GLN A 242 23.92 31.01 15.06
N CYS A 243 24.89 30.10 14.93
CA CYS A 243 24.92 28.83 15.62
C CYS A 243 26.11 28.76 16.57
N LEU A 244 25.87 28.40 17.82
CA LEU A 244 26.91 28.13 18.83
C LEU A 244 26.84 26.64 19.19
N ILE A 245 27.95 25.92 19.07
CA ILE A 245 28.09 24.55 19.54
C ILE A 245 28.98 24.55 20.77
N ALA A 246 28.50 23.97 21.86
CA ALA A 246 29.21 23.89 23.13
C ALA A 246 29.06 22.47 23.75
N LYS A 247 30.04 22.09 24.53
CA LYS A 247 29.94 20.88 25.37
C LYS A 247 28.97 21.10 26.51
N THR A 248 28.18 20.08 26.83
CA THR A 248 27.20 20.12 27.90
C THR A 248 27.03 18.73 28.54
N ASP A 249 26.43 18.70 29.72
CA ASP A 249 25.82 17.47 30.23
C ASP A 249 24.50 17.22 29.48
N PRO A 250 24.41 16.19 28.62
CA PRO A 250 23.19 15.98 27.83
C PRO A 250 21.96 15.72 28.70
N TYR A 251 22.11 15.04 29.84
CA TYR A 251 20.99 14.61 30.68
C TYR A 251 20.15 15.81 31.16
N LYS A 252 20.77 16.93 31.46
CA LYS A 252 20.08 18.17 31.81
C LYS A 252 18.96 18.54 30.81
N TRP A 253 19.17 18.25 29.52
CA TRP A 253 18.31 18.72 28.44
C TRP A 253 17.20 17.75 28.06
N TYR A 254 17.32 16.45 28.45
CA TYR A 254 16.28 15.46 28.18
C TYR A 254 15.71 14.78 29.44
N ALA A 255 16.17 15.19 30.65
CA ALA A 255 15.67 14.66 31.91
C ALA A 255 14.17 14.87 32.13
N TRP A 256 13.57 15.81 31.40
CA TRP A 256 12.14 16.06 31.45
C TRP A 256 11.30 14.83 31.05
N LYS A 257 11.80 13.94 30.19
CA LYS A 257 11.14 12.68 29.87
C LYS A 257 11.05 11.71 31.05
N ASP A 258 11.94 11.87 32.02
CA ASP A 258 11.98 11.12 33.28
C ASP A 258 11.29 11.91 34.42
N GLY A 259 10.56 12.97 34.09
CA GLY A 259 9.84 13.82 35.06
C GLY A 259 10.72 14.84 35.80
N LEU A 260 11.96 14.99 35.39
CA LEU A 260 12.92 15.88 36.07
C LEU A 260 13.11 17.20 35.30
N MET A 261 13.16 18.31 36.03
CA MET A 261 13.53 19.61 35.49
C MET A 261 14.82 20.09 36.19
N ILE A 262 15.93 20.09 35.45
CA ILE A 262 17.28 20.30 35.98
C ILE A 262 17.79 21.67 35.56
N PHE A 263 18.15 22.49 36.53
CA PHE A 263 18.82 23.80 36.37
C PHE A 263 20.23 23.73 36.97
N ARG A 264 21.22 24.22 36.24
CA ARG A 264 22.62 24.23 36.59
C ARG A 264 23.21 25.63 36.36
N ASP A 265 23.02 26.54 37.33
CA ASP A 265 23.42 27.93 37.24
C ASP A 265 22.81 28.66 36.05
N ASP A 266 21.58 28.29 35.71
CA ASP A 266 20.83 28.93 34.63
C ASP A 266 20.26 30.26 35.07
N PRO A 267 20.19 31.26 34.16
CA PRO A 267 19.59 32.52 34.49
C PRO A 267 18.09 32.36 34.81
N LEU A 268 17.60 33.09 35.80
CA LEU A 268 16.18 33.04 36.20
C LEU A 268 15.22 33.27 35.04
N SER A 269 15.60 34.13 34.10
CA SER A 269 14.81 34.31 32.86
C SER A 269 14.62 33.00 32.09
N TYR A 270 15.62 32.13 32.03
CA TYR A 270 15.51 30.79 31.42
C TYR A 270 14.68 29.85 32.29
N VAL A 271 14.87 29.85 33.62
CA VAL A 271 14.07 29.08 34.56
C VAL A 271 12.57 29.37 34.37
N PHE A 272 12.20 30.65 34.40
CA PHE A 272 10.79 31.06 34.23
C PHE A 272 10.25 30.74 32.84
N LYS A 273 11.07 30.86 31.80
CA LYS A 273 10.68 30.41 30.47
C LYS A 273 10.35 28.93 30.43
N ARG A 274 11.19 28.06 31.01
CA ARG A 274 10.97 26.60 31.07
C ARG A 274 9.69 26.28 31.87
N LEU A 275 9.49 26.90 33.03
CA LEU A 275 8.26 26.76 33.82
C LEU A 275 7.02 27.19 33.04
N GLY A 276 7.13 28.34 32.35
CA GLY A 276 6.04 28.85 31.50
C GLY A 276 5.64 27.91 30.38
N LEU A 277 6.59 27.26 29.73
CA LEU A 277 6.35 26.25 28.69
C LEU A 277 5.73 25.00 29.29
N THR A 278 6.30 24.47 30.37
CA THR A 278 5.87 23.24 31.03
C THR A 278 4.45 23.38 31.55
N PHE A 279 4.14 24.44 32.30
CA PHE A 279 2.86 24.61 32.99
C PHE A 279 1.83 25.45 32.25
N ASN A 280 2.14 25.87 31.00
CA ASN A 280 1.28 26.77 30.20
C ASN A 280 0.87 28.05 30.91
N VAL A 281 1.86 28.74 31.53
CA VAL A 281 1.68 30.02 32.21
C VAL A 281 2.59 31.07 31.62
N ASN A 282 2.24 32.33 31.78
CA ASN A 282 3.10 33.44 31.44
C ASN A 282 3.76 33.95 32.71
N ILE A 283 5.09 33.83 32.84
CA ILE A 283 5.82 34.28 34.02
C ILE A 283 6.59 35.55 33.63
N GLU A 284 6.19 36.67 34.17
CA GLU A 284 6.73 38.00 33.84
C GLU A 284 7.66 38.52 34.97
N LEU A 285 8.93 38.68 34.66
CA LEU A 285 9.86 39.36 35.51
C LEU A 285 9.60 40.87 35.48
N LYS A 286 9.15 41.44 36.62
CA LYS A 286 8.91 42.86 36.79
C LYS A 286 10.19 43.63 37.18
N ASP A 287 11.20 42.94 37.71
CA ASP A 287 12.52 43.49 38.03
C ASP A 287 13.58 42.90 37.11
N PRO A 288 14.08 43.65 36.11
CA PRO A 288 15.08 43.15 35.16
C PRO A 288 16.40 42.73 35.81
N SER A 289 16.72 43.18 37.03
CA SER A 289 17.96 42.80 37.74
C SER A 289 18.00 41.30 38.09
N LEU A 290 16.86 40.65 38.15
CA LEU A 290 16.74 39.23 38.45
C LEU A 290 16.97 38.35 37.21
N ALA A 291 16.87 38.89 36.01
CA ALA A 291 16.86 38.14 34.77
C ALA A 291 18.09 37.21 34.62
N ASN A 292 19.26 37.75 34.95
CA ASN A 292 20.55 37.04 34.80
C ASN A 292 21.05 36.38 36.09
N ALA A 293 20.28 36.43 37.18
CA ALA A 293 20.67 35.77 38.42
C ALA A 293 20.74 34.25 38.21
N PRO A 294 21.86 33.60 38.54
CA PRO A 294 22.03 32.16 38.37
C PRO A 294 21.17 31.40 39.38
N TYR A 295 20.53 30.37 38.92
CA TYR A 295 19.68 29.49 39.73
C TYR A 295 20.05 28.01 39.53
N ARG A 296 20.13 27.24 40.61
CA ARG A 296 20.44 25.84 40.60
C ARG A 296 19.38 25.06 41.39
N ALA A 297 18.70 24.14 40.72
CA ALA A 297 17.72 23.25 41.33
C ALA A 297 17.48 22.01 40.46
N THR A 298 16.91 20.99 41.06
CA THR A 298 16.26 19.89 40.34
C THR A 298 14.86 19.76 40.92
N PHE A 299 13.88 19.82 40.07
CA PHE A 299 12.48 19.58 40.40
C PHE A 299 12.06 18.22 39.88
N GLU A 300 11.27 17.46 40.68
CA GLU A 300 10.86 16.11 40.37
C GLU A 300 9.34 15.99 40.62
N TYR A 301 8.53 16.07 39.56
CA TYR A 301 7.07 15.97 39.60
C TYR A 301 6.33 17.01 40.49
N GLU A 302 7.02 18.03 41.00
CA GLU A 302 6.38 19.08 41.79
C GLU A 302 5.36 19.86 40.95
N SER A 303 4.27 20.26 41.59
CA SER A 303 3.31 21.20 41.00
C SER A 303 3.91 22.60 40.81
N LEU A 304 3.33 23.39 39.92
CA LEU A 304 3.77 24.78 39.73
C LEU A 304 3.75 25.56 41.04
N ASP A 305 2.69 25.43 41.83
CA ASP A 305 2.58 26.17 43.10
C ASP A 305 3.68 25.79 44.10
N GLU A 306 4.06 24.52 44.12
CA GLU A 306 5.15 24.05 44.96
C GLU A 306 6.50 24.52 44.47
N ILE A 307 6.75 24.50 43.15
CA ILE A 307 7.96 25.06 42.55
C ILE A 307 8.08 26.56 42.86
N LEU A 308 7.00 27.33 42.69
CA LEU A 308 7.01 28.78 43.01
C LEU A 308 7.32 29.02 44.50
N ARG A 309 6.73 28.20 45.39
CA ARG A 309 7.03 28.27 46.82
C ARG A 309 8.50 27.99 47.13
N LEU A 310 9.08 26.94 46.52
CA LEU A 310 10.50 26.60 46.67
C LEU A 310 11.42 27.70 46.16
N LEU A 311 11.03 28.31 45.03
CA LEU A 311 11.74 29.49 44.47
C LEU A 311 11.69 30.67 45.43
N GLU A 312 10.56 31.00 46.07
CA GLU A 312 10.47 32.05 47.07
C GLU A 312 11.31 31.78 48.33
N MET A 313 11.46 30.49 48.73
CA MET A 313 12.25 30.14 49.86
C MET A 313 13.78 30.18 49.58
N SER A 314 14.17 29.87 48.35
CA SER A 314 15.59 29.76 47.97
C SER A 314 16.20 30.98 47.32
N ALA A 315 15.37 31.93 46.85
CA ALA A 315 15.81 33.13 46.19
C ALA A 315 15.01 34.37 46.69
N PRO A 316 15.52 35.60 46.57
CA PRO A 316 14.81 36.80 46.98
C PRO A 316 13.67 37.19 46.00
N LEU A 317 12.74 36.29 45.83
CA LEU A 317 11.61 36.37 44.89
C LEU A 317 10.28 36.46 45.63
N HIS A 318 9.32 37.10 44.99
CA HIS A 318 7.93 37.11 45.41
C HIS A 318 7.04 36.99 44.16
N PHE A 319 6.10 36.04 44.18
CA PHE A 319 5.20 35.74 43.08
C PHE A 319 3.81 36.27 43.38
N LYS A 320 3.24 37.01 42.42
CA LYS A 320 1.85 37.41 42.42
C LYS A 320 1.12 36.69 41.28
N GLN A 321 0.24 35.78 41.64
CA GLN A 321 -0.57 35.03 40.66
C GLN A 321 -1.82 35.83 40.32
N ASN A 322 -1.98 36.21 39.05
CA ASN A 322 -3.17 36.86 38.58
C ASN A 322 -4.29 35.84 38.31
N LYS A 323 -5.55 36.24 38.55
CA LYS A 323 -6.69 35.37 38.21
C LYS A 323 -6.72 35.15 36.71
N ARG A 324 -7.07 33.90 36.31
CA ARG A 324 -7.25 33.59 34.90
C ARG A 324 -8.40 34.42 34.32
N VAL A 325 -8.16 35.08 33.22
CA VAL A 325 -9.15 35.85 32.46
C VAL A 325 -9.68 34.99 31.33
N LYS A 326 -10.93 35.15 30.98
CA LYS A 326 -11.53 34.51 29.80
C LYS A 326 -11.41 35.46 28.61
N ASP A 327 -11.04 34.91 27.47
CA ASP A 327 -11.03 35.61 26.20
C ASP A 327 -12.45 35.83 25.65
N ARG A 328 -12.55 36.49 24.47
CA ARG A 328 -13.83 36.74 23.79
C ARG A 328 -14.60 35.47 23.41
N ASN A 329 -13.92 34.34 23.32
CA ASN A 329 -14.47 33.05 22.96
C ASN A 329 -14.82 32.19 24.21
N ASN A 330 -14.79 32.79 25.42
CA ASN A 330 -15.04 32.13 26.70
C ASN A 330 -13.97 31.07 27.08
N ALA A 331 -12.82 31.04 26.37
CA ALA A 331 -11.68 30.23 26.72
C ALA A 331 -10.80 30.94 27.74
N TYR A 332 -10.20 30.17 28.67
CA TYR A 332 -9.27 30.77 29.63
C TYR A 332 -7.96 31.08 28.95
N GLU A 333 -7.51 32.38 29.07
CA GLU A 333 -6.17 32.80 28.69
C GLU A 333 -5.11 32.15 29.60
N LYS A 334 -3.85 32.15 29.14
CA LYS A 334 -2.72 31.73 29.97
C LYS A 334 -2.69 32.54 31.25
N GLN A 335 -2.57 31.85 32.39
CA GLN A 335 -2.39 32.54 33.65
C GLN A 335 -1.10 33.35 33.65
N THR A 336 -1.17 34.61 34.04
CA THR A 336 0.04 35.43 34.19
C THR A 336 0.46 35.47 35.66
N ILE A 337 1.75 35.23 35.89
CA ILE A 337 2.42 35.26 37.19
C ILE A 337 3.48 36.34 37.14
N GLU A 338 3.32 37.34 37.96
CA GLU A 338 4.28 38.45 38.05
C GLU A 338 5.34 38.12 39.11
N VAL A 339 6.61 38.33 38.77
CA VAL A 339 7.74 38.06 39.64
C VAL A 339 8.42 39.38 40.05
N TYR A 340 8.51 39.60 41.33
CA TYR A 340 9.11 40.76 41.96
C TYR A 340 10.33 40.36 42.79
N LYS A 341 11.28 41.27 42.92
CA LYS A 341 12.33 41.12 43.92
C LYS A 341 11.76 41.37 45.31
N ARG A 342 11.93 40.43 46.21
CA ARG A 342 11.54 40.57 47.60
C ARG A 342 12.44 41.65 48.23
N LYS A 343 11.85 42.72 48.80
CA LYS A 343 12.60 43.72 49.57
C LYS A 343 13.18 43.00 50.80
N SER A 344 14.50 43.08 50.99
CA SER A 344 15.12 42.61 52.22
C SER A 344 14.66 43.54 53.34
N ASP A 345 13.80 43.04 54.21
CA ASP A 345 13.56 43.67 55.49
C ASP A 345 14.78 43.42 56.37
N PHE A 346 15.97 43.99 56.03
CA PHE A 346 17.03 44.10 56.97
C PHE A 346 16.70 45.32 57.88
N LYS A 347 16.17 45.01 59.08
CA LYS A 347 16.36 45.81 60.26
C LYS A 347 17.65 45.45 60.97
#